data_5c9ffb2504555abf308f82cdb17a1995
#
_entry.id   5c9ffb2504555abf308f82cdb17a1995
#
_cell.length_a   1.000
_cell.length_b   1.000
_cell.length_c   1.000
_cell.angle_alpha   90.00
_cell.angle_beta   90.00
_cell.angle_gamma   90.00
#
_symmetry.space_group_name_H-M   'P 1'
#
loop_
_entity.id
_entity.type
_entity.pdbx_description
1 polymer ?
#
loop_
_entity_poly.entity_id
_entity_poly.type
_entity_poly.pdbx_seq_one_letter_code
_entity_poly.pdbx_strand_id
1 'polypeptide(L)'
;MIPGALLCAFPICERAIAADLHPIVEIQSGYLFGATADGKWLKADETAKALSGGTTYQVYGLTEPIGESKGGKPKPSEEDVCSDVLTVSLSPKPEKGVIAIAAPWNALPREPKVIDPTQKVYLDAVRDFLKTKGIEQPKVKIESILRVDLDGDGEDEVLISATNYFSKDNHVPMRSPAGSYSMVLLRRMVADKVETQLVEGEFHPKAYVRKGDSFDAPNAYKVIATLDLDGDGKMEIVVGSSYYEGEEITIYRCDPKKVEALLSVSCGA
;
A
#
# COMPACT_ATOMS: atom_id res chain seq x y z
N MET A 1 30.88 -55.67 32.45
CA MET A 1 29.53 -55.10 32.55
C MET A 1 29.63 -53.62 32.29
N ILE A 2 29.21 -53.15 31.10
CA ILE A 2 29.22 -51.74 30.69
C ILE A 2 27.78 -51.29 30.74
N PRO A 3 27.42 -50.20 31.43
CA PRO A 3 26.02 -49.71 31.43
C PRO A 3 25.75 -48.93 30.15
N GLY A 4 24.71 -49.34 29.44
CA GLY A 4 24.20 -48.66 28.26
C GLY A 4 23.54 -47.31 28.60
N ALA A 5 24.00 -46.28 27.93
CA ALA A 5 23.38 -44.94 28.00
C ALA A 5 22.08 -44.94 27.17
N LEU A 6 20.96 -44.67 27.81
CA LEU A 6 19.66 -44.48 27.20
C LEU A 6 19.61 -43.03 26.65
N LEU A 7 19.70 -42.87 25.33
CA LEU A 7 19.44 -41.57 24.68
C LEU A 7 17.92 -41.35 24.68
N CYS A 8 17.44 -40.46 25.53
CA CYS A 8 16.11 -39.86 25.38
C CYS A 8 16.11 -38.88 24.23
N ALA A 9 15.54 -39.28 23.10
CA ALA A 9 15.18 -38.33 22.02
C ALA A 9 13.98 -37.48 22.46
N PHE A 10 14.20 -36.21 22.74
CA PHE A 10 13.12 -35.27 22.92
C PHE A 10 12.50 -34.97 21.53
N PRO A 11 11.19 -35.10 21.36
CA PRO A 11 10.56 -34.63 20.16
C PRO A 11 10.71 -33.09 20.09
N ILE A 12 11.32 -32.60 19.03
CA ILE A 12 11.29 -31.17 18.67
C ILE A 12 9.83 -30.89 18.32
N CYS A 13 9.12 -30.28 19.27
CA CYS A 13 7.78 -29.76 19.03
C CYS A 13 7.92 -28.60 18.04
N GLU A 14 7.64 -28.84 16.77
CA GLU A 14 7.34 -27.80 15.81
C GLU A 14 6.10 -27.05 16.32
N ARG A 15 6.33 -26.02 17.14
CA ARG A 15 5.28 -25.09 17.52
C ARG A 15 4.79 -24.41 16.25
N ALA A 16 3.55 -24.68 15.92
CA ALA A 16 2.82 -24.06 14.85
C ALA A 16 2.95 -22.53 14.92
N ILE A 17 3.36 -21.92 13.81
CA ILE A 17 3.45 -20.49 13.55
C ILE A 17 2.06 -19.80 13.60
N ALA A 18 1.02 -20.51 14.01
CA ALA A 18 -0.37 -20.06 13.92
C ALA A 18 -0.82 -19.05 15.00
N ALA A 19 0.00 -18.72 16.00
CA ALA A 19 -0.46 -17.93 17.14
C ALA A 19 -0.43 -16.39 16.92
N ASP A 20 0.42 -15.87 16.02
CA ASP A 20 0.63 -14.43 15.82
C ASP A 20 0.64 -14.01 14.34
N LEU A 21 -0.19 -14.67 13.50
CA LEU A 21 -0.30 -14.33 12.08
C LEU A 21 -1.39 -13.28 11.87
N HIS A 22 -1.02 -12.14 11.27
CA HIS A 22 -1.91 -11.00 11.01
C HIS A 22 -2.07 -10.79 9.49
N PRO A 23 -2.97 -11.53 8.84
CA PRO A 23 -3.18 -11.43 7.40
C PRO A 23 -3.83 -10.10 7.01
N ILE A 24 -3.42 -9.59 5.83
CA ILE A 24 -3.82 -8.32 5.26
C ILE A 24 -4.47 -8.56 3.91
N VAL A 25 -5.68 -8.02 3.71
CA VAL A 25 -6.51 -8.24 2.52
C VAL A 25 -6.98 -6.88 1.98
N GLU A 26 -6.90 -6.68 0.68
CA GLU A 26 -7.57 -5.60 -0.02
C GLU A 26 -9.07 -5.93 -0.15
N ILE A 27 -9.96 -4.93 -0.03
CA ILE A 27 -11.40 -5.17 0.12
C ILE A 27 -12.13 -5.37 -1.20
N GLN A 28 -11.77 -4.61 -2.23
CA GLN A 28 -12.56 -4.54 -3.47
C GLN A 28 -12.48 -5.85 -4.25
N SER A 29 -11.26 -6.33 -4.45
CA SER A 29 -10.94 -7.56 -5.20
C SER A 29 -10.71 -8.77 -4.30
N GLY A 30 -10.54 -8.53 -2.99
CA GLY A 30 -10.25 -9.57 -2.02
C GLY A 30 -8.81 -10.06 -2.06
N TYR A 31 -7.89 -9.31 -2.63
CA TYR A 31 -6.49 -9.72 -2.79
C TYR A 31 -5.78 -9.86 -1.46
N LEU A 32 -5.14 -11.02 -1.27
CA LEU A 32 -4.30 -11.29 -0.11
C LEU A 32 -2.90 -10.71 -0.36
N PHE A 33 -2.53 -9.66 0.36
CA PHE A 33 -1.15 -9.15 0.33
C PHE A 33 -0.15 -10.12 0.92
N GLY A 34 -0.53 -10.73 2.02
CA GLY A 34 0.30 -11.51 2.89
C GLY A 34 -0.09 -11.29 4.35
N ALA A 35 0.88 -11.32 5.23
CA ALA A 35 0.65 -11.15 6.66
C ALA A 35 1.87 -10.52 7.34
N THR A 36 1.67 -10.08 8.58
CA THR A 36 2.75 -9.87 9.53
C THR A 36 2.73 -10.96 10.60
N ALA A 37 3.90 -11.38 11.06
CA ALA A 37 4.08 -12.35 12.14
C ALA A 37 5.42 -12.12 12.83
N ASP A 38 5.45 -11.97 14.14
CA ASP A 38 6.69 -11.74 14.93
C ASP A 38 7.57 -10.61 14.35
N GLY A 39 6.94 -9.51 13.91
CA GLY A 39 7.63 -8.35 13.30
C GLY A 39 8.19 -8.60 11.90
N LYS A 40 7.81 -9.70 11.24
CA LYS A 40 8.22 -10.04 9.87
C LYS A 40 7.05 -9.95 8.90
N TRP A 41 7.36 -9.55 7.68
CA TRP A 41 6.42 -9.51 6.57
C TRP A 41 6.48 -10.82 5.78
N LEU A 42 5.35 -11.48 5.63
CA LEU A 42 5.18 -12.76 4.91
C LEU A 42 4.39 -12.51 3.63
N LYS A 43 4.81 -13.11 2.53
CA LYS A 43 4.11 -13.02 1.25
C LYS A 43 2.79 -13.80 1.25
N ALA A 44 1.94 -13.52 0.26
CA ALA A 44 0.64 -14.15 0.12
C ALA A 44 0.69 -15.68 0.10
N ASP A 45 1.64 -16.27 -0.61
CA ASP A 45 1.79 -17.74 -0.74
C ASP A 45 2.20 -18.40 0.57
N GLU A 46 3.03 -17.76 1.38
CA GLU A 46 3.42 -18.23 2.72
C GLU A 46 2.23 -18.10 3.68
N THR A 47 1.56 -16.94 3.65
CA THR A 47 0.39 -16.65 4.47
C THR A 47 -0.75 -17.63 4.20
N ALA A 48 -1.04 -17.92 2.94
CA ALA A 48 -2.14 -18.79 2.54
C ALA A 48 -1.98 -20.23 3.05
N LYS A 49 -0.76 -20.72 3.23
CA LYS A 49 -0.48 -22.06 3.80
C LYS A 49 -0.90 -22.17 5.26
N ALA A 50 -0.88 -21.04 5.99
CA ALA A 50 -1.23 -20.99 7.41
C ALA A 50 -2.71 -20.61 7.66
N LEU A 51 -3.44 -20.10 6.65
CA LEU A 51 -4.82 -19.68 6.77
C LEU A 51 -5.81 -20.79 6.42
N SER A 52 -6.62 -21.20 7.40
CA SER A 52 -7.67 -22.21 7.21
C SER A 52 -9.06 -21.63 6.90
N GLY A 53 -9.24 -20.32 7.04
CA GLY A 53 -10.53 -19.62 6.98
C GLY A 53 -11.18 -19.45 8.36
N GLY A 54 -12.19 -18.59 8.41
CA GLY A 54 -12.89 -18.23 9.66
C GLY A 54 -12.21 -17.12 10.48
N THR A 55 -11.08 -16.60 10.02
CA THR A 55 -10.36 -15.47 10.63
C THR A 55 -11.23 -14.23 10.62
N THR A 56 -11.32 -13.51 11.74
CA THR A 56 -12.01 -12.23 11.83
C THR A 56 -11.06 -11.10 11.49
N TYR A 57 -11.48 -10.25 10.57
CA TYR A 57 -10.74 -9.08 10.10
C TYR A 57 -11.45 -7.81 10.55
N GLN A 58 -10.68 -6.83 11.01
CA GLN A 58 -11.11 -5.45 11.13
C GLN A 58 -10.96 -4.76 9.77
N VAL A 59 -11.99 -4.05 9.34
CA VAL A 59 -12.06 -3.37 8.04
C VAL A 59 -11.83 -1.88 8.24
N TYR A 60 -10.93 -1.30 7.47
CA TYR A 60 -10.57 0.11 7.53
C TYR A 60 -10.81 0.81 6.20
N GLY A 61 -11.36 2.02 6.28
CA GLY A 61 -11.37 3.01 5.21
C GLY A 61 -10.13 3.90 5.29
N LEU A 62 -10.16 4.99 4.51
CA LEU A 62 -9.07 5.96 4.49
C LEU A 62 -8.92 6.71 5.82
N THR A 63 -10.01 7.04 6.48
CA THR A 63 -10.05 7.92 7.67
C THR A 63 -10.75 7.31 8.87
N GLU A 64 -11.37 6.13 8.73
CA GLU A 64 -12.22 5.55 9.78
C GLU A 64 -12.23 4.01 9.74
N PRO A 65 -12.40 3.35 10.89
CA PRO A 65 -12.76 1.94 10.93
C PRO A 65 -14.19 1.76 10.39
N ILE A 66 -14.41 0.70 9.60
CA ILE A 66 -15.70 0.43 8.95
C ILE A 66 -16.49 -0.66 9.72
N GLY A 67 -15.78 -1.68 10.23
CA GLY A 67 -16.41 -2.80 10.95
C GLY A 67 -15.61 -4.09 10.83
N GLU A 68 -16.29 -5.22 10.91
CA GLU A 68 -15.68 -6.54 10.92
C GLU A 68 -16.21 -7.43 9.78
N SER A 69 -15.37 -8.33 9.32
CA SER A 69 -15.73 -9.39 8.37
C SER A 69 -14.98 -10.68 8.69
N LYS A 70 -15.56 -11.82 8.35
CA LYS A 70 -14.88 -13.12 8.44
C LYS A 70 -14.31 -13.48 7.08
N GLY A 71 -13.01 -13.84 7.05
CA GLY A 71 -12.33 -14.30 5.85
C GLY A 71 -12.53 -15.79 5.62
N GLY A 72 -12.78 -16.15 4.36
CA GLY A 72 -12.73 -17.54 3.90
C GLY A 72 -11.30 -18.07 3.80
N LYS A 73 -11.18 -19.31 3.34
CA LYS A 73 -9.86 -19.88 2.99
C LYS A 73 -9.32 -19.17 1.75
N PRO A 74 -8.02 -18.80 1.71
CA PRO A 74 -7.40 -18.26 0.50
C PRO A 74 -7.53 -19.20 -0.69
N LYS A 75 -7.80 -18.65 -1.88
CA LYS A 75 -7.89 -19.38 -3.15
C LYS A 75 -7.28 -18.52 -4.27
N PRO A 76 -6.84 -19.12 -5.39
CA PRO A 76 -6.48 -18.35 -6.58
C PRO A 76 -7.63 -17.44 -7.04
N SER A 77 -7.29 -16.31 -7.63
CA SER A 77 -8.27 -15.43 -8.28
C SER A 77 -9.05 -16.18 -9.36
N GLU A 78 -10.31 -15.83 -9.53
CA GLU A 78 -11.17 -16.36 -10.62
C GLU A 78 -10.95 -15.62 -11.94
N GLU A 79 -10.15 -14.55 -11.93
CA GLU A 79 -9.78 -13.80 -13.12
C GLU A 79 -8.61 -14.48 -13.84
N ASP A 80 -8.80 -14.88 -15.09
CA ASP A 80 -7.80 -15.64 -15.86
C ASP A 80 -6.43 -14.93 -15.93
N VAL A 81 -6.43 -13.61 -16.09
CA VAL A 81 -5.22 -12.78 -16.17
C VAL A 81 -4.48 -12.65 -14.83
N CYS A 82 -5.13 -13.00 -13.71
CA CYS A 82 -4.61 -12.86 -12.36
C CYS A 82 -4.69 -14.18 -11.57
N SER A 83 -4.64 -15.30 -12.26
CA SER A 83 -4.81 -16.64 -11.66
C SER A 83 -3.72 -17.02 -10.65
N ASP A 84 -2.60 -16.32 -10.63
CA ASP A 84 -1.52 -16.43 -9.65
C ASP A 84 -1.74 -15.56 -8.38
N VAL A 85 -2.71 -14.62 -8.42
CA VAL A 85 -3.08 -13.80 -7.28
C VAL A 85 -3.98 -14.61 -6.34
N LEU A 86 -3.68 -14.56 -5.05
CA LEU A 86 -4.50 -15.19 -4.02
C LEU A 86 -5.55 -14.22 -3.48
N THR A 87 -6.77 -14.72 -3.31
CA THR A 87 -7.90 -13.96 -2.81
C THR A 87 -8.50 -14.57 -1.54
N VAL A 88 -9.07 -13.71 -0.69
CA VAL A 88 -9.84 -14.09 0.51
C VAL A 88 -11.23 -13.49 0.39
N SER A 89 -12.25 -14.34 0.34
CA SER A 89 -13.65 -13.87 0.36
C SER A 89 -14.01 -13.38 1.76
N LEU A 90 -14.50 -12.16 1.88
CA LEU A 90 -14.95 -11.57 3.15
C LEU A 90 -16.47 -11.69 3.30
N SER A 91 -16.95 -12.04 4.51
CA SER A 91 -18.38 -12.18 4.82
C SER A 91 -18.72 -11.57 6.20
N PRO A 92 -19.65 -10.58 6.29
CA PRO A 92 -20.28 -9.94 5.12
C PRO A 92 -19.26 -9.23 4.24
N LYS A 93 -19.51 -9.14 2.91
CA LYS A 93 -18.65 -8.34 2.03
C LYS A 93 -18.80 -6.87 2.43
N PRO A 94 -17.70 -6.17 2.79
CA PRO A 94 -17.80 -4.76 3.14
C PRO A 94 -18.23 -3.93 1.92
N GLU A 95 -19.21 -3.04 2.12
CA GLU A 95 -19.63 -2.09 1.07
C GLU A 95 -18.65 -0.92 0.90
N LYS A 96 -17.87 -0.66 1.93
CA LYS A 96 -16.87 0.39 2.02
C LYS A 96 -15.63 -0.18 2.67
N GLY A 97 -14.52 0.51 2.51
CA GLY A 97 -13.24 0.12 3.08
C GLY A 97 -12.20 -0.05 2.00
N VAL A 98 -10.96 -0.20 2.43
CA VAL A 98 -9.80 -0.35 1.56
C VAL A 98 -9.01 -1.59 1.98
N ILE A 99 -8.71 -1.70 3.29
CA ILE A 99 -7.90 -2.79 3.85
C ILE A 99 -8.66 -3.48 4.97
N ALA A 100 -8.54 -4.79 5.02
CA ALA A 100 -8.91 -5.63 6.14
C ALA A 100 -7.68 -6.30 6.74
N ILE A 101 -7.54 -6.25 8.05
CA ILE A 101 -6.44 -6.89 8.77
C ILE A 101 -6.97 -7.67 9.98
N ALA A 102 -6.43 -8.85 10.21
CA ALA A 102 -6.71 -9.62 11.43
C ALA A 102 -5.60 -9.39 12.46
N ALA A 103 -5.73 -8.35 13.24
CA ALA A 103 -4.77 -7.96 14.25
C ALA A 103 -5.43 -7.71 15.62
N PRO A 104 -4.72 -7.95 16.75
CA PRO A 104 -5.25 -7.67 18.07
C PRO A 104 -5.17 -6.19 18.48
N TRP A 105 -4.54 -5.35 17.66
CA TRP A 105 -4.41 -3.91 17.87
C TRP A 105 -5.33 -3.11 16.94
N ASN A 106 -5.49 -1.83 17.23
CA ASN A 106 -6.14 -0.88 16.33
C ASN A 106 -5.14 -0.45 15.25
N ALA A 107 -5.34 -0.89 14.01
CA ALA A 107 -4.46 -0.52 12.91
C ALA A 107 -4.62 0.95 12.43
N LEU A 108 -5.62 1.68 12.93
CA LEU A 108 -5.79 3.11 12.69
C LEU A 108 -5.64 3.91 14.00
N PRO A 109 -4.45 3.93 14.63
CA PRO A 109 -4.26 4.58 15.93
C PRO A 109 -4.38 6.11 15.86
N ARG A 110 -4.16 6.70 14.67
CA ARG A 110 -4.27 8.13 14.39
C ARG A 110 -5.03 8.35 13.09
N GLU A 111 -6.13 9.09 13.17
CA GLU A 111 -7.03 9.29 12.03
C GLU A 111 -6.47 10.35 11.06
N PRO A 112 -6.30 10.04 9.76
CA PRO A 112 -5.90 11.00 8.75
C PRO A 112 -6.95 12.10 8.55
N LYS A 113 -6.49 13.33 8.38
CA LYS A 113 -7.33 14.49 8.06
C LYS A 113 -7.21 14.82 6.58
N VAL A 114 -8.32 14.86 5.87
CA VAL A 114 -8.35 15.30 4.47
C VAL A 114 -8.19 16.83 4.42
N ILE A 115 -7.24 17.30 3.62
CA ILE A 115 -6.90 18.71 3.46
C ILE A 115 -7.31 19.19 2.05
N ASP A 116 -7.73 20.45 1.95
CA ASP A 116 -8.05 21.09 0.67
C ASP A 116 -6.83 21.05 -0.29
N PRO A 117 -6.95 20.38 -1.46
CA PRO A 117 -5.85 20.24 -2.42
C PRO A 117 -5.50 21.52 -3.16
N THR A 118 -6.30 22.57 -3.01
CA THR A 118 -6.07 23.88 -3.67
C THR A 118 -5.15 24.81 -2.89
N GLN A 119 -4.70 24.41 -1.70
CA GLN A 119 -3.82 25.24 -0.88
C GLN A 119 -2.49 25.53 -1.56
N LYS A 120 -2.15 26.83 -1.64
CA LYS A 120 -0.97 27.33 -2.37
C LYS A 120 0.34 26.69 -1.93
N VAL A 121 0.51 26.45 -0.63
CA VAL A 121 1.75 25.87 -0.07
C VAL A 121 2.03 24.46 -0.64
N TYR A 122 1.00 23.67 -0.86
CA TYR A 122 1.16 22.33 -1.43
C TYR A 122 1.28 22.36 -2.95
N LEU A 123 0.55 23.26 -3.63
CA LEU A 123 0.72 23.45 -5.06
C LEU A 123 2.14 23.92 -5.41
N ASP A 124 2.73 24.81 -4.59
CA ASP A 124 4.11 25.27 -4.79
C ASP A 124 5.11 24.13 -4.52
N ALA A 125 4.93 23.35 -3.46
CA ALA A 125 5.79 22.21 -3.15
C ALA A 125 5.79 21.15 -4.28
N VAL A 126 4.61 20.82 -4.82
CA VAL A 126 4.48 19.91 -5.97
C VAL A 126 5.14 20.49 -7.20
N ARG A 127 4.95 21.79 -7.47
CA ARG A 127 5.58 22.48 -8.61
C ARG A 127 7.10 22.41 -8.53
N ASP A 128 7.65 22.72 -7.37
CA ASP A 128 9.10 22.76 -7.18
C ASP A 128 9.69 21.34 -7.27
N PHE A 129 9.00 20.34 -6.72
CA PHE A 129 9.40 18.93 -6.86
C PHE A 129 9.41 18.49 -8.34
N LEU A 130 8.37 18.82 -9.11
CA LEU A 130 8.28 18.47 -10.54
C LEU A 130 9.38 19.11 -11.38
N LYS A 131 9.82 20.32 -11.04
CA LYS A 131 10.99 20.96 -11.69
C LYS A 131 12.27 20.14 -11.46
N THR A 132 12.45 19.55 -10.29
CA THR A 132 13.61 18.66 -10.04
C THR A 132 13.59 17.40 -10.90
N LYS A 133 12.40 17.04 -11.44
CA LYS A 133 12.19 15.88 -12.36
C LYS A 133 12.25 16.30 -13.84
N GLY A 134 12.65 17.54 -14.13
CA GLY A 134 12.80 18.06 -15.51
C GLY A 134 11.50 18.55 -16.15
N ILE A 135 10.42 18.70 -15.39
CA ILE A 135 9.18 19.30 -15.87
C ILE A 135 9.19 20.80 -15.52
N GLU A 136 9.73 21.62 -16.39
CA GLU A 136 10.03 23.05 -16.13
C GLU A 136 8.77 23.90 -15.90
N GLN A 137 7.68 23.60 -16.62
CA GLN A 137 6.40 24.33 -16.53
C GLN A 137 5.26 23.37 -16.18
N PRO A 138 5.26 22.81 -14.96
CA PRO A 138 4.28 21.79 -14.60
C PRO A 138 2.88 22.38 -14.46
N LYS A 139 1.89 21.71 -15.06
CA LYS A 139 0.47 21.91 -14.76
C LYS A 139 0.14 21.12 -13.51
N VAL A 140 0.29 21.77 -12.35
CA VAL A 140 0.08 21.13 -11.06
C VAL A 140 -1.39 20.78 -10.87
N LYS A 141 -1.67 19.49 -10.57
CA LYS A 141 -2.97 18.99 -10.15
C LYS A 141 -2.76 18.04 -8.99
N ILE A 142 -3.31 18.39 -7.83
CA ILE A 142 -3.33 17.55 -6.64
C ILE A 142 -4.69 16.88 -6.56
N GLU A 143 -4.70 15.56 -6.42
CA GLU A 143 -5.93 14.77 -6.28
C GLU A 143 -6.37 14.68 -4.80
N SER A 144 -5.42 14.50 -3.89
CA SER A 144 -5.70 14.44 -2.46
C SER A 144 -4.52 14.85 -1.61
N ILE A 145 -4.82 15.38 -0.43
CA ILE A 145 -3.84 15.67 0.63
C ILE A 145 -4.37 15.08 1.92
N LEU A 146 -3.52 14.32 2.61
CA LEU A 146 -3.80 13.78 3.94
C LEU A 146 -2.77 14.32 4.94
N ARG A 147 -3.24 14.67 6.13
CA ARG A 147 -2.39 14.97 7.29
C ARG A 147 -2.60 13.92 8.35
N VAL A 148 -1.53 13.34 8.83
CA VAL A 148 -1.56 12.28 9.84
C VAL A 148 -0.18 12.15 10.48
N ASP A 149 -0.15 11.95 11.78
CA ASP A 149 1.05 11.58 12.53
C ASP A 149 1.36 10.10 12.25
N LEU A 150 2.28 9.84 11.31
CA LEU A 150 2.59 8.48 10.86
C LEU A 150 3.46 7.70 11.85
N ASP A 151 4.36 8.35 12.56
CA ASP A 151 5.34 7.70 13.43
C ASP A 151 5.07 7.85 14.92
N GLY A 152 4.01 8.61 15.30
CA GLY A 152 3.56 8.75 16.68
C GLY A 152 4.37 9.75 17.51
N ASP A 153 5.09 10.67 16.85
CA ASP A 153 5.91 11.68 17.52
C ASP A 153 5.13 12.96 17.91
N GLY A 154 3.86 13.07 17.47
CA GLY A 154 2.95 14.19 17.73
C GLY A 154 2.98 15.29 16.67
N GLU A 155 3.80 15.14 15.62
CA GLU A 155 3.85 16.04 14.46
C GLU A 155 3.17 15.36 13.27
N ASP A 156 2.20 16.04 12.64
CA ASP A 156 1.52 15.47 11.47
C ASP A 156 2.43 15.53 10.22
N GLU A 157 2.63 14.39 9.56
CA GLU A 157 3.11 14.32 8.19
C GLU A 157 2.03 14.72 7.19
N VAL A 158 2.47 15.05 5.97
CA VAL A 158 1.58 15.37 4.86
C VAL A 158 1.85 14.46 3.67
N LEU A 159 0.85 13.70 3.28
CA LEU A 159 0.85 12.87 2.08
C LEU A 159 0.12 13.59 0.95
N ILE A 160 0.75 13.72 -0.21
CA ILE A 160 0.19 14.39 -1.38
C ILE A 160 0.15 13.42 -2.55
N SER A 161 -1.06 13.07 -3.02
CA SER A 161 -1.26 12.36 -4.28
C SER A 161 -1.52 13.40 -5.38
N ALA A 162 -0.67 13.42 -6.40
CA ALA A 162 -0.74 14.40 -7.47
C ALA A 162 -0.53 13.75 -8.83
N THR A 163 -1.45 14.02 -9.77
CA THR A 163 -1.35 13.53 -11.14
C THR A 163 -2.09 14.46 -12.10
N ASN A 164 -1.56 14.60 -13.32
CA ASN A 164 -2.24 15.29 -14.40
C ASN A 164 -2.69 14.34 -15.54
N TYR A 165 -2.68 13.02 -15.29
CA TYR A 165 -3.09 12.02 -16.27
C TYR A 165 -4.58 12.06 -16.59
N PHE A 166 -5.42 12.27 -15.57
CA PHE A 166 -6.86 12.15 -15.75
C PHE A 166 -7.41 13.24 -16.66
N SER A 167 -7.96 12.82 -17.79
CA SER A 167 -8.80 13.60 -18.67
C SER A 167 -10.24 13.71 -18.08
N LYS A 168 -11.14 14.31 -18.87
CA LYS A 168 -12.56 14.42 -18.47
C LYS A 168 -13.23 13.07 -18.18
N ASP A 169 -12.72 11.98 -18.77
CA ASP A 169 -13.30 10.64 -18.68
C ASP A 169 -12.73 9.81 -17.51
N ASN A 170 -11.86 10.41 -16.71
CA ASN A 170 -11.22 9.80 -15.52
C ASN A 170 -10.48 8.48 -15.79
N HIS A 171 -10.00 8.27 -17.02
CA HIS A 171 -9.18 7.13 -17.39
C HIS A 171 -7.70 7.49 -17.45
N VAL A 172 -6.85 6.55 -17.04
CA VAL A 172 -5.41 6.65 -17.22
C VAL A 172 -5.11 6.58 -18.73
N PRO A 173 -4.30 7.49 -19.29
CA PRO A 173 -4.02 7.48 -20.71
C PRO A 173 -3.15 6.28 -21.11
N MET A 174 -3.34 5.76 -22.32
CA MET A 174 -2.47 4.71 -22.88
C MET A 174 -1.07 5.20 -23.26
N ARG A 175 -0.79 6.49 -23.13
CA ARG A 175 0.51 7.12 -23.45
C ARG A 175 0.74 8.33 -22.57
N SER A 176 2.01 8.57 -22.27
CA SER A 176 2.44 9.70 -21.46
C SER A 176 2.77 10.93 -22.34
N PRO A 177 1.92 11.98 -22.35
CA PRO A 177 2.27 13.24 -23.00
C PRO A 177 3.47 13.92 -22.32
N ALA A 178 4.17 14.80 -23.03
CA ALA A 178 5.22 15.62 -22.41
C ALA A 178 4.65 16.45 -21.26
N GLY A 179 5.35 16.48 -20.13
CA GLY A 179 4.96 17.19 -18.91
C GLY A 179 3.93 16.45 -18.06
N SER A 180 3.60 15.19 -18.42
CA SER A 180 2.71 14.36 -17.59
C SER A 180 3.48 13.71 -16.42
N TYR A 181 2.74 13.43 -15.36
CA TYR A 181 3.29 12.83 -14.13
C TYR A 181 2.17 12.22 -13.29
N SER A 182 2.55 11.28 -12.46
CA SER A 182 1.79 10.84 -11.29
C SER A 182 2.72 10.52 -10.14
N MET A 183 2.36 10.88 -8.92
CA MET A 183 3.22 10.66 -7.76
C MET A 183 2.48 10.73 -6.43
N VAL A 184 3.09 10.09 -5.44
CA VAL A 184 2.81 10.26 -4.01
C VAL A 184 4.04 10.86 -3.35
N LEU A 185 3.89 12.02 -2.72
CA LEU A 185 4.91 12.69 -1.93
C LEU A 185 4.58 12.58 -0.44
N LEU A 186 5.60 12.37 0.36
CA LEU A 186 5.57 12.47 1.81
C LEU A 186 6.36 13.72 2.22
N ARG A 187 5.74 14.59 3.01
CA ARG A 187 6.39 15.77 3.60
C ARG A 187 6.35 15.67 5.11
N ARG A 188 7.49 15.87 5.74
CA ARG A 188 7.65 15.81 7.19
C ARG A 188 8.60 16.89 7.70
N MET A 189 8.52 17.15 8.99
CA MET A 189 9.53 17.98 9.67
C MET A 189 10.76 17.12 10.00
N VAL A 190 11.94 17.61 9.64
CA VAL A 190 13.21 17.01 10.01
C VAL A 190 14.14 18.12 10.46
N ALA A 191 14.52 18.15 11.74
CA ALA A 191 15.40 19.19 12.30
C ALA A 191 14.98 20.61 11.91
N ASP A 192 13.73 20.97 12.18
CA ASP A 192 13.09 22.28 11.91
C ASP A 192 12.96 22.66 10.43
N LYS A 193 13.10 21.71 9.52
CA LYS A 193 12.91 21.91 8.09
C LYS A 193 11.89 20.93 7.52
N VAL A 194 11.09 21.41 6.57
CA VAL A 194 10.20 20.51 5.82
C VAL A 194 11.02 19.80 4.75
N GLU A 195 11.10 18.47 4.87
CA GLU A 195 11.64 17.61 3.83
C GLU A 195 10.52 17.00 2.99
N THR A 196 10.79 16.78 1.69
CA THR A 196 9.86 16.15 0.75
C THR A 196 10.53 14.91 0.17
N GLN A 197 9.89 13.76 0.38
CA GLN A 197 10.35 12.46 -0.07
C GLN A 197 9.36 11.90 -1.09
N LEU A 198 9.85 11.30 -2.18
CA LEU A 198 9.02 10.55 -3.11
C LEU A 198 8.73 9.18 -2.50
N VAL A 199 7.45 8.85 -2.35
CA VAL A 199 7.02 7.50 -1.97
C VAL A 199 6.97 6.63 -3.22
N GLU A 200 6.22 7.08 -4.25
CA GLU A 200 6.11 6.41 -5.52
C GLU A 200 5.78 7.44 -6.62
N GLY A 201 6.18 7.17 -7.87
CA GLY A 201 5.80 8.06 -8.95
C GLY A 201 6.60 7.94 -10.22
N GLU A 202 6.02 8.43 -11.29
CA GLU A 202 6.64 8.51 -12.61
C GLU A 202 6.49 9.90 -13.23
N PHE A 203 7.46 10.26 -14.09
CA PHE A 203 7.62 11.60 -14.60
C PHE A 203 8.00 11.54 -16.08
N HIS A 204 7.27 12.25 -16.93
CA HIS A 204 7.48 12.28 -18.37
C HIS A 204 7.81 13.72 -18.83
N PRO A 205 9.04 14.22 -18.62
CA PRO A 205 9.43 15.54 -19.12
C PRO A 205 9.36 15.65 -20.65
N LYS A 206 9.46 14.50 -21.34
CA LYS A 206 9.26 14.37 -22.80
C LYS A 206 8.17 13.35 -23.07
N ALA A 207 7.43 13.54 -24.16
CA ALA A 207 6.45 12.57 -24.59
C ALA A 207 7.13 11.22 -24.87
N TYR A 208 6.41 10.15 -24.54
CA TYR A 208 6.85 8.80 -24.89
C TYR A 208 7.00 8.66 -26.41
N VAL A 209 8.11 8.09 -26.82
CA VAL A 209 8.38 7.76 -28.22
C VAL A 209 8.47 6.24 -28.34
N ARG A 210 7.52 5.63 -29.03
CA ARG A 210 7.47 4.18 -29.23
C ARG A 210 8.76 3.67 -29.88
N LYS A 211 9.37 2.68 -29.26
CA LYS A 211 10.54 1.96 -29.79
C LYS A 211 10.17 0.48 -29.94
N GLY A 212 10.02 0.04 -31.18
CA GLY A 212 9.61 -1.35 -31.47
C GLY A 212 8.19 -1.63 -30.97
N ASP A 213 8.03 -2.74 -30.25
CA ASP A 213 6.74 -3.19 -29.68
C ASP A 213 6.54 -2.70 -28.22
N SER A 214 7.42 -1.82 -27.72
CA SER A 214 7.27 -1.31 -26.36
C SER A 214 6.01 -0.45 -26.20
N PHE A 215 5.29 -0.68 -25.14
CA PHE A 215 4.14 0.10 -24.70
C PHE A 215 4.56 1.13 -23.67
N ASP A 216 3.89 2.27 -23.68
CA ASP A 216 3.88 3.22 -22.56
C ASP A 216 2.59 2.95 -21.79
N ALA A 217 2.71 2.50 -20.58
CA ALA A 217 1.59 2.22 -19.70
C ALA A 217 1.74 3.06 -18.42
N PRO A 218 1.42 4.37 -18.47
CA PRO A 218 1.60 5.24 -17.32
C PRO A 218 0.70 4.82 -16.17
N ASN A 219 1.24 4.91 -14.95
CA ASN A 219 0.55 4.58 -13.72
C ASN A 219 0.07 5.83 -12.98
N ALA A 220 -1.18 5.82 -12.54
CA ALA A 220 -1.73 6.84 -11.66
C ALA A 220 -1.67 6.37 -10.20
N TYR A 221 -0.85 7.04 -9.39
CA TYR A 221 -0.60 6.69 -7.99
C TYR A 221 -1.45 7.52 -7.04
N LYS A 222 -1.99 6.86 -6.00
CA LYS A 222 -2.79 7.50 -4.96
C LYS A 222 -2.62 6.80 -3.62
N VAL A 223 -2.52 7.57 -2.53
CA VAL A 223 -2.66 7.01 -1.18
C VAL A 223 -4.09 6.57 -0.96
N ILE A 224 -4.28 5.31 -0.57
CA ILE A 224 -5.58 4.71 -0.33
C ILE A 224 -5.83 4.37 1.14
N ALA A 225 -4.77 4.17 1.94
CA ALA A 225 -4.83 4.02 3.38
C ALA A 225 -3.51 4.39 4.05
N THR A 226 -3.57 4.70 5.35
CA THR A 226 -2.41 4.74 6.25
C THR A 226 -2.79 3.96 7.51
N LEU A 227 -2.08 2.87 7.80
CA LEU A 227 -2.44 1.91 8.84
C LEU A 227 -1.17 1.33 9.48
N ASP A 228 -1.21 1.11 10.80
CA ASP A 228 -0.21 0.31 11.52
C ASP A 228 -0.47 -1.17 11.24
N LEU A 229 0.18 -1.70 10.23
CA LEU A 229 -0.06 -3.05 9.73
C LEU A 229 0.80 -4.12 10.39
N ASP A 230 1.86 -3.75 11.13
CA ASP A 230 2.71 -4.71 11.84
C ASP A 230 2.72 -4.55 13.36
N GLY A 231 1.96 -3.57 13.89
CA GLY A 231 1.76 -3.36 15.33
C GLY A 231 2.95 -2.71 16.02
N ASP A 232 3.83 -2.03 15.29
CA ASP A 232 4.98 -1.33 15.86
C ASP A 232 4.64 0.10 16.34
N GLY A 233 3.40 0.53 16.13
CA GLY A 233 2.88 1.86 16.49
C GLY A 233 3.12 2.92 15.41
N LYS A 234 3.80 2.60 14.31
CA LYS A 234 3.95 3.46 13.14
C LYS A 234 2.96 3.00 12.06
N MET A 235 2.58 3.93 11.21
CA MET A 235 1.61 3.63 10.16
C MET A 235 2.29 3.50 8.81
N GLU A 236 2.10 2.36 8.15
CA GLU A 236 2.47 2.16 6.77
C GLU A 236 1.58 2.96 5.83
N ILE A 237 2.11 3.32 4.66
CA ILE A 237 1.39 4.01 3.60
C ILE A 237 1.00 2.98 2.54
N VAL A 238 -0.30 2.83 2.28
CA VAL A 238 -0.81 1.98 1.21
C VAL A 238 -1.09 2.84 -0.01
N VAL A 239 -0.39 2.55 -1.10
CA VAL A 239 -0.52 3.26 -2.38
C VAL A 239 -1.17 2.33 -3.39
N GLY A 240 -2.30 2.77 -3.95
CA GLY A 240 -2.87 2.17 -5.14
C GLY A 240 -2.30 2.82 -6.38
N SER A 241 -1.99 2.02 -7.39
CA SER A 241 -1.69 2.48 -8.73
C SER A 241 -2.63 1.83 -9.74
N SER A 242 -2.93 2.55 -10.81
CA SER A 242 -3.72 2.03 -11.91
C SER A 242 -3.15 2.47 -13.24
N TYR A 243 -3.13 1.56 -14.19
CA TYR A 243 -2.85 1.85 -15.58
C TYR A 243 -4.05 1.39 -16.44
N TYR A 244 -3.96 1.49 -17.75
CA TYR A 244 -5.14 1.28 -18.61
C TYR A 244 -5.69 -0.17 -18.60
N GLU A 245 -4.89 -1.18 -18.24
CA GLU A 245 -5.26 -2.62 -18.22
C GLU A 245 -5.04 -3.31 -16.88
N GLY A 246 -4.76 -2.57 -15.79
CA GLY A 246 -4.54 -3.21 -14.51
C GLY A 246 -4.34 -2.24 -13.35
N GLU A 247 -4.10 -2.86 -12.22
CA GLU A 247 -3.86 -2.18 -10.95
C GLU A 247 -2.76 -2.85 -10.16
N GLU A 248 -2.10 -2.09 -9.31
CA GLU A 248 -1.19 -2.58 -8.29
C GLU A 248 -1.45 -1.82 -7.00
N ILE A 249 -1.35 -2.52 -5.88
CA ILE A 249 -1.42 -1.91 -4.56
C ILE A 249 -0.19 -2.33 -3.79
N THR A 250 0.53 -1.33 -3.26
CA THR A 250 1.79 -1.55 -2.55
C THR A 250 1.74 -0.92 -1.16
N ILE A 251 2.24 -1.66 -0.18
CA ILE A 251 2.41 -1.21 1.21
C ILE A 251 3.84 -0.71 1.37
N TYR A 252 4.01 0.56 1.81
CA TYR A 252 5.30 1.20 2.02
C TYR A 252 5.53 1.53 3.48
N ARG A 253 6.75 1.25 3.97
CA ARG A 253 7.31 1.88 5.16
C ARG A 253 8.15 3.08 4.75
N CYS A 254 7.93 4.20 5.42
CA CYS A 254 8.61 5.44 5.11
C CYS A 254 9.36 5.99 6.32
N ASP A 255 10.62 5.64 6.42
CA ASP A 255 11.54 6.26 7.37
C ASP A 255 12.14 7.55 6.78
N PRO A 256 12.70 8.48 7.60
CA PRO A 256 13.29 9.72 7.10
C PRO A 256 14.35 9.53 6.01
N LYS A 257 15.01 8.40 5.97
CA LYS A 257 16.11 8.13 5.03
C LYS A 257 15.75 7.13 3.93
N LYS A 258 14.63 6.39 4.07
CA LYS A 258 14.30 5.28 3.17
C LYS A 258 12.80 5.14 2.98
N VAL A 259 12.40 4.94 1.74
CA VAL A 259 11.10 4.38 1.37
C VAL A 259 11.33 2.91 1.01
N GLU A 260 10.58 2.02 1.60
CA GLU A 260 10.69 0.57 1.40
C GLU A 260 9.34 -0.04 1.06
N ALA A 261 9.23 -0.67 -0.10
CA ALA A 261 8.09 -1.50 -0.43
C ALA A 261 8.16 -2.81 0.36
N LEU A 262 7.12 -3.12 1.10
CA LEU A 262 7.04 -4.28 2.00
C LEU A 262 6.29 -5.43 1.35
N LEU A 263 5.07 -5.18 0.92
CA LEU A 263 4.23 -6.14 0.19
C LEU A 263 3.54 -5.42 -0.97
N SER A 264 3.33 -6.13 -2.06
CA SER A 264 2.51 -5.65 -3.18
C SER A 264 1.64 -6.78 -3.73
N VAL A 265 0.54 -6.39 -4.34
CA VAL A 265 -0.31 -7.25 -5.16
C VAL A 265 -0.69 -6.49 -6.41
N SER A 266 -0.60 -7.15 -7.55
CA SER A 266 -0.94 -6.56 -8.85
C SER A 266 -1.79 -7.51 -9.67
N CYS A 267 -2.68 -6.94 -10.48
CA CYS A 267 -3.49 -7.66 -11.44
C CYS A 267 -3.61 -6.83 -12.72
N GLY A 268 -3.31 -7.45 -13.86
CA GLY A 268 -3.42 -6.78 -15.14
C GLY A 268 -2.73 -7.56 -16.26
N ALA A 269 -3.01 -7.17 -17.51
CA ALA A 269 -2.48 -7.79 -18.72
C ALA A 269 -1.24 -7.04 -19.27
#